data_150db12e6d131d91ad914fe4af5facd7
#
_entry.id   150db12e6d131d91ad914fe4af5facd7
#
_cell.length_a   1.000
_cell.length_b   1.000
_cell.length_c   1.000
_cell.angle_alpha   90.00
_cell.angle_beta   90.00
_cell.angle_gamma   90.00
#
_symmetry.space_group_name_H-M   'P 1'
#
loop_
_entity.id
_entity.type
_entity.pdbx_description
1 polymer ?
#
loop_
_entity_poly.entity_id
_entity_poly.type
_entity_poly.pdbx_seq_one_letter_code
_entity_poly.pdbx_strand_id
1 'polypeptide(L)'
;LTDEQLNGWLAGKYDTDSKSAVFSRPRLAVHPGFIEIACRARYKSLQTVVSVRVTAEMIGRRNVGQVQVTSIKAGSMSIGWDRVIDRVRQAVESTELETSWRSGDGEATVDVVIPSRWPQSHRELVIESIELAEGQLTIRGYSE
;
A
#
# COMPACT_ATOMS: atom_id res chain seq x y z
N LEU A 1 9.96 10.79 -3.43
CA LEU A 1 9.04 10.26 -4.44
C LEU A 1 7.75 11.10 -4.46
N THR A 2 7.38 11.57 -5.66
CA THR A 2 6.12 12.31 -5.86
C THR A 2 4.96 11.37 -6.19
N ASP A 3 3.73 11.87 -6.02
CA ASP A 3 2.52 11.15 -6.45
C ASP A 3 2.61 10.72 -7.91
N GLU A 4 3.10 11.59 -8.78
CA GLU A 4 3.25 11.29 -10.20
C GLU A 4 4.21 10.14 -10.46
N GLN A 5 5.35 10.11 -9.77
CA GLN A 5 6.32 9.03 -9.89
C GLN A 5 5.76 7.70 -9.41
N LEU A 6 5.08 7.71 -8.25
CA LEU A 6 4.45 6.52 -7.69
C LEU A 6 3.30 6.02 -8.58
N ASN A 7 2.46 6.91 -9.08
CA ASN A 7 1.39 6.55 -10.00
C ASN A 7 1.89 6.05 -11.35
N GLY A 8 2.98 6.62 -11.85
CA GLY A 8 3.64 6.13 -13.07
C GLY A 8 4.14 4.70 -12.90
N TRP A 9 4.75 4.39 -11.77
CA TRP A 9 5.20 3.03 -11.46
C TRP A 9 4.01 2.06 -11.31
N LEU A 10 2.96 2.47 -10.60
CA LEU A 10 1.74 1.66 -10.45
C LEU A 10 1.07 1.38 -11.79
N ALA A 11 0.97 2.39 -12.66
CA ALA A 11 0.40 2.22 -13.99
C ALA A 11 1.18 1.22 -14.82
N GLY A 12 2.51 1.31 -14.81
CA GLY A 12 3.36 0.38 -15.54
C GLY A 12 3.26 -1.07 -15.06
N LYS A 13 2.96 -1.27 -13.78
CA LYS A 13 2.91 -2.61 -13.19
C LYS A 13 1.51 -3.22 -13.12
N TYR A 14 0.48 -2.40 -12.88
CA TYR A 14 -0.86 -2.87 -12.53
C TYR A 14 -2.00 -2.36 -13.43
N ASP A 15 -1.73 -1.51 -14.41
CA ASP A 15 -2.77 -1.04 -15.35
C ASP A 15 -3.10 -2.10 -16.42
N THR A 16 -3.41 -3.30 -15.97
CA THR A 16 -3.88 -4.36 -16.86
C THR A 16 -5.40 -4.38 -16.88
N ASP A 17 -5.99 -4.22 -18.06
CA ASP A 17 -7.42 -4.38 -18.30
C ASP A 17 -7.80 -5.87 -18.35
N SER A 18 -7.37 -6.67 -17.38
CA SER A 18 -7.83 -8.04 -17.26
C SER A 18 -9.29 -8.02 -16.82
N LYS A 19 -10.18 -8.58 -17.65
CA LYS A 19 -11.61 -8.73 -17.32
C LYS A 19 -11.84 -9.61 -16.09
N SER A 20 -10.84 -10.37 -15.68
CA SER A 20 -10.86 -11.22 -14.48
C SER A 20 -10.36 -10.53 -13.22
N ALA A 21 -9.72 -9.37 -13.33
CA ALA A 21 -9.22 -8.65 -12.17
C ALA A 21 -10.36 -8.00 -11.39
N VAL A 22 -10.48 -8.32 -10.10
CA VAL A 22 -11.45 -7.71 -9.20
C VAL A 22 -11.08 -6.25 -8.91
N PHE A 23 -9.79 -5.99 -8.76
CA PHE A 23 -9.24 -4.65 -8.58
C PHE A 23 -8.34 -4.29 -9.76
N SER A 24 -8.50 -3.07 -10.26
CA SER A 24 -7.71 -2.58 -11.40
C SER A 24 -7.42 -1.09 -11.27
N ARG A 25 -6.40 -0.66 -12.00
CA ARG A 25 -5.99 0.74 -12.12
C ARG A 25 -5.79 1.45 -10.78
N PRO A 26 -4.89 0.95 -9.90
CA PRO A 26 -4.61 1.62 -8.65
C PRO A 26 -3.98 2.99 -8.89
N ARG A 27 -4.41 3.96 -8.09
CA ARG A 27 -3.84 5.29 -8.03
C ARG A 27 -3.70 5.68 -6.57
N LEU A 28 -2.67 6.45 -6.27
CA LEU A 28 -2.45 6.93 -4.92
C LEU A 28 -2.23 8.44 -4.89
N ALA A 29 -2.58 9.03 -3.77
CA ALA A 29 -2.28 10.41 -3.43
C ALA A 29 -1.64 10.43 -2.03
N VAL A 30 -0.55 11.16 -1.88
CA VAL A 30 0.13 11.33 -0.59
C VAL A 30 -0.34 12.64 0.03
N HIS A 31 -0.82 12.53 1.26
CA HIS A 31 -1.25 13.67 2.06
C HIS A 31 -0.41 13.75 3.34
N PRO A 32 -0.41 14.88 4.03
CA PRO A 32 0.25 14.97 5.33
C PRO A 32 -0.30 13.92 6.30
N GLY A 33 0.52 12.95 6.67
CA GLY A 33 0.18 11.92 7.65
C GLY A 33 -0.55 10.68 7.11
N PHE A 34 -0.98 10.64 5.84
CA PHE A 34 -1.62 9.44 5.27
C PHE A 34 -1.46 9.35 3.75
N ILE A 35 -1.67 8.15 3.24
CA ILE A 35 -1.75 7.88 1.80
C ILE A 35 -3.18 7.42 1.50
N GLU A 36 -3.77 7.96 0.45
CA GLU A 36 -5.04 7.49 -0.10
C GLU A 36 -4.78 6.68 -1.36
N ILE A 37 -5.29 5.46 -1.39
CA ILE A 37 -5.18 4.57 -2.54
C ILE A 37 -6.58 4.31 -3.07
N ALA A 38 -6.80 4.57 -4.34
CA ALA A 38 -8.06 4.31 -5.00
C ALA A 38 -7.84 3.33 -6.16
N CYS A 39 -8.77 2.40 -6.34
CA CYS A 39 -8.75 1.48 -7.47
C CYS A 39 -10.18 1.22 -7.94
N ARG A 40 -10.31 0.77 -9.18
CA ARG A 40 -11.57 0.27 -9.69
C ARG A 40 -11.81 -1.13 -9.14
N ALA A 41 -12.99 -1.35 -8.59
CA ALA A 41 -13.43 -2.65 -8.15
C ALA A 41 -14.59 -3.13 -9.02
N ARG A 42 -14.54 -4.39 -9.42
CA ARG A 42 -15.59 -5.05 -10.17
C ARG A 42 -16.10 -6.25 -9.39
N TYR A 43 -17.38 -6.26 -9.11
CA TYR A 43 -18.07 -7.38 -8.48
C TYR A 43 -19.36 -7.69 -9.25
N LYS A 44 -19.43 -8.88 -9.87
CA LYS A 44 -20.49 -9.23 -10.82
C LYS A 44 -20.59 -8.19 -11.94
N SER A 45 -21.75 -7.55 -12.14
CA SER A 45 -21.96 -6.49 -13.13
C SER A 45 -21.72 -5.08 -12.58
N LEU A 46 -21.40 -4.95 -11.29
CA LEU A 46 -21.21 -3.65 -10.64
C LEU A 46 -19.74 -3.22 -10.72
N GLN A 47 -19.54 -1.97 -11.10
CA GLN A 47 -18.25 -1.30 -11.02
C GLN A 47 -18.35 -0.15 -10.02
N THR A 48 -17.35 -0.05 -9.16
CA THR A 48 -17.23 1.06 -8.21
C THR A 48 -15.77 1.43 -8.02
N VAL A 49 -15.52 2.55 -7.37
CA VAL A 49 -14.18 2.95 -6.92
C VAL A 49 -14.07 2.61 -5.45
N VAL A 50 -13.08 1.81 -5.11
CA VAL A 50 -12.72 1.53 -3.71
C VAL A 50 -11.54 2.42 -3.35
N SER A 51 -11.68 3.17 -2.28
CA SER A 51 -10.61 3.99 -1.73
C SER A 51 -10.25 3.55 -0.32
N VAL A 52 -8.96 3.53 -0.04
CA VAL A 52 -8.38 3.08 1.22
C VAL A 52 -7.42 4.16 1.72
N ARG A 53 -7.55 4.54 2.98
CA ARG A 53 -6.57 5.41 3.64
C ARG A 53 -5.67 4.57 4.51
N VAL A 54 -4.38 4.81 4.38
CA VAL A 54 -3.35 4.12 5.15
C VAL A 54 -2.37 5.11 5.74
N THR A 55 -1.86 4.78 6.91
CA THR A 55 -0.69 5.44 7.49
C THR A 55 0.51 4.51 7.36
N ALA A 56 1.70 5.05 7.24
CA ALA A 56 2.93 4.28 7.16
C ALA A 56 4.00 4.91 8.02
N GLU A 57 4.65 4.10 8.83
CA GLU A 57 5.76 4.53 9.68
C GLU A 57 6.78 3.41 9.85
N MET A 58 8.02 3.77 10.16
CA MET A 58 9.01 2.78 10.56
C MET A 58 8.86 2.47 12.04
N ILE A 59 8.83 1.18 12.38
CA ILE A 59 8.86 0.72 13.76
C ILE A 59 10.29 0.34 14.13
N GLY A 60 10.63 0.35 15.43
CA GLY A 60 12.00 0.24 15.94
C GLY A 60 12.80 -1.02 15.58
N ARG A 61 12.36 -1.82 14.61
CA ARG A 61 13.08 -2.94 14.03
C ARG A 61 13.69 -2.53 12.70
N ARG A 62 14.88 -3.06 12.41
CA ARG A 62 15.60 -2.78 11.16
C ARG A 62 14.75 -3.11 9.94
N ASN A 63 14.50 -2.12 9.09
CA ASN A 63 13.77 -2.25 7.84
C ASN A 63 12.34 -2.84 7.98
N VAL A 64 11.69 -2.63 9.10
CA VAL A 64 10.29 -3.01 9.28
C VAL A 64 9.42 -1.76 9.27
N GLY A 65 8.57 -1.66 8.27
CA GLY A 65 7.54 -0.64 8.17
C GLY A 65 6.21 -1.16 8.69
N GLN A 66 5.45 -0.30 9.33
CA GLN A 66 4.09 -0.59 9.76
C GLN A 66 3.11 0.22 8.92
N VAL A 67 2.16 -0.45 8.31
CA VAL A 67 1.07 0.16 7.55
C VAL A 67 -0.23 -0.12 8.28
N GLN A 68 -0.96 0.94 8.57
CA GLN A 68 -2.26 0.85 9.23
C GLN A 68 -3.35 1.35 8.30
N VAL A 69 -4.37 0.51 8.09
CA VAL A 69 -5.55 0.88 7.31
C VAL A 69 -6.53 1.57 8.25
N THR A 70 -6.84 2.83 7.97
CA THR A 70 -7.69 3.66 8.82
C THR A 70 -9.11 3.83 8.29
N SER A 71 -9.31 3.71 6.98
CA SER A 71 -10.65 3.77 6.40
C SER A 71 -10.70 3.06 5.03
N ILE A 72 -11.86 2.48 4.72
CA ILE A 72 -12.16 1.89 3.41
C ILE A 72 -13.52 2.38 2.98
N LYS A 73 -13.63 2.83 1.74
CA LYS A 73 -14.88 3.27 1.13
C LYS A 73 -15.09 2.63 -0.22
N ALA A 74 -16.32 2.25 -0.51
CA ALA A 74 -16.76 1.88 -1.86
C ALA A 74 -17.70 3.00 -2.36
N GLY A 75 -17.20 3.81 -3.29
CA GLY A 75 -17.86 5.07 -3.64
C GLY A 75 -17.89 6.00 -2.42
N SER A 76 -19.09 6.44 -2.00
CA SER A 76 -19.27 7.26 -0.81
C SER A 76 -19.58 6.46 0.47
N MET A 77 -19.77 5.14 0.36
CA MET A 77 -20.12 4.28 1.49
C MET A 77 -18.89 3.72 2.17
N SER A 78 -18.85 3.81 3.51
CA SER A 78 -17.85 3.11 4.30
C SER A 78 -18.14 1.61 4.34
N ILE A 79 -17.13 0.79 4.13
CA ILE A 79 -17.24 -0.66 4.19
C ILE A 79 -16.34 -1.24 5.27
N GLY A 80 -16.80 -2.33 5.88
CA GLY A 80 -16.02 -3.04 6.89
C GLY A 80 -14.78 -3.70 6.29
N TRP A 81 -13.69 -3.68 7.04
CA TRP A 81 -12.43 -4.28 6.65
C TRP A 81 -12.55 -5.77 6.34
N ASP A 82 -13.36 -6.49 7.13
CA ASP A 82 -13.58 -7.93 7.02
C ASP A 82 -14.08 -8.38 5.63
N ARG A 83 -14.74 -7.50 4.88
CA ARG A 83 -15.22 -7.80 3.51
C ARG A 83 -14.13 -7.77 2.45
N VAL A 84 -13.04 -7.08 2.69
CA VAL A 84 -11.98 -6.86 1.70
C VAL A 84 -10.63 -7.43 2.12
N ILE A 85 -10.46 -7.78 3.39
CA ILE A 85 -9.17 -8.20 3.95
C ILE A 85 -8.57 -9.41 3.20
N ASP A 86 -9.38 -10.40 2.88
CA ASP A 86 -8.87 -11.61 2.21
C ASP A 86 -8.32 -11.29 0.83
N ARG A 87 -8.95 -10.39 0.10
CA ARG A 87 -8.50 -9.98 -1.23
C ARG A 87 -7.26 -9.12 -1.19
N VAL A 88 -7.18 -8.20 -0.24
CA VAL A 88 -5.99 -7.38 -0.03
C VAL A 88 -4.83 -8.26 0.42
N ARG A 89 -5.08 -9.19 1.33
CA ARG A 89 -4.07 -10.15 1.79
C ARG A 89 -3.54 -11.00 0.64
N GLN A 90 -4.40 -11.53 -0.23
CA GLN A 90 -4.01 -12.28 -1.41
C GLN A 90 -3.15 -11.43 -2.37
N ALA A 91 -3.53 -10.17 -2.59
CA ALA A 91 -2.75 -9.27 -3.44
C ALA A 91 -1.37 -8.98 -2.86
N VAL A 92 -1.26 -8.82 -1.54
CA VAL A 92 0.02 -8.59 -0.85
C VAL A 92 0.87 -9.87 -0.82
N GLU A 93 0.26 -11.03 -0.59
CA GLU A 93 0.95 -12.32 -0.60
C GLU A 93 1.49 -12.71 -1.99
N SER A 94 0.91 -12.15 -3.05
CA SER A 94 1.46 -12.31 -4.41
C SER A 94 2.76 -11.53 -4.62
N THR A 95 3.11 -10.63 -3.72
CA THR A 95 4.41 -9.94 -3.69
C THR A 95 5.43 -10.79 -2.91
N GLU A 96 6.71 -10.56 -3.15
CA GLU A 96 7.79 -11.26 -2.43
C GLU A 96 8.08 -10.63 -1.04
N LEU A 97 7.22 -9.73 -0.58
CA LEU A 97 7.41 -9.04 0.70
C LEU A 97 6.94 -9.92 1.86
N GLU A 98 7.77 -10.02 2.87
CA GLU A 98 7.41 -10.63 4.14
C GLU A 98 6.49 -9.71 4.93
N THR A 99 5.29 -10.20 5.29
CA THR A 99 4.27 -9.41 5.97
C THR A 99 3.70 -10.15 7.16
N SER A 100 3.32 -9.40 8.19
CA SER A 100 2.61 -9.91 9.37
C SER A 100 1.36 -9.06 9.60
N TRP A 101 0.20 -9.70 9.61
CA TRP A 101 -1.11 -9.05 9.70
C TRP A 101 -1.68 -9.12 11.10
N ARG A 102 -2.20 -7.99 11.58
CA ARG A 102 -2.97 -7.90 12.82
C ARG A 102 -4.27 -7.16 12.54
N SER A 103 -5.37 -7.66 13.05
CA SER A 103 -6.67 -7.03 12.94
C SER A 103 -7.27 -6.81 14.32
N GLY A 104 -7.94 -5.69 14.52
CA GLY A 104 -8.68 -5.33 15.73
C GLY A 104 -9.69 -4.25 15.41
N ASP A 105 -10.64 -3.98 16.24
CA ASP A 105 -11.72 -2.98 16.22
C ASP A 105 -11.85 -2.08 14.97
N GLY A 106 -12.10 -2.69 13.78
CA GLY A 106 -12.28 -1.95 12.52
C GLY A 106 -11.00 -1.44 11.87
N GLU A 107 -9.83 -1.72 12.44
CA GLU A 107 -8.52 -1.35 11.91
C GLU A 107 -7.72 -2.61 11.57
N ALA A 108 -6.94 -2.52 10.50
CA ALA A 108 -5.98 -3.55 10.17
C ALA A 108 -4.59 -2.95 10.12
N THR A 109 -3.65 -3.65 10.71
CA THR A 109 -2.24 -3.26 10.73
C THR A 109 -1.41 -4.35 10.10
N VAL A 110 -0.51 -3.98 9.20
CA VAL A 110 0.43 -4.90 8.58
C VAL A 110 1.85 -4.42 8.82
N ASP A 111 2.69 -5.29 9.33
CA ASP A 111 4.13 -5.08 9.41
C ASP A 111 4.76 -5.63 8.13
N VAL A 112 5.52 -4.81 7.44
CA VAL A 112 6.17 -5.15 6.17
C VAL A 112 7.69 -5.13 6.37
N VAL A 113 8.34 -6.24 6.11
CA VAL A 113 9.80 -6.31 6.09
C VAL A 113 10.29 -5.84 4.73
N ILE A 114 11.01 -4.73 4.71
CA ILE A 114 11.58 -4.17 3.50
C ILE A 114 12.95 -4.81 3.28
N PRO A 115 13.19 -5.43 2.10
CA PRO A 115 14.47 -6.08 1.83
C PRO A 115 15.64 -5.11 1.98
N SER A 116 16.65 -5.49 2.74
CA SER A 116 17.86 -4.71 2.89
C SER A 116 18.80 -4.84 1.69
N ARG A 117 18.66 -5.92 0.94
CA ARG A 117 19.48 -6.19 -0.26
C ARG A 117 18.64 -6.18 -1.51
N TRP A 118 19.03 -5.38 -2.46
CA TRP A 118 18.45 -5.36 -3.80
C TRP A 118 19.32 -6.18 -4.75
N PRO A 119 18.74 -6.89 -5.73
CA PRO A 119 19.50 -7.82 -6.58
C PRO A 119 20.69 -7.23 -7.31
N GLN A 120 20.76 -5.90 -7.43
CA GLN A 120 21.83 -5.20 -8.14
C GLN A 120 22.77 -4.40 -7.23
N SER A 121 22.55 -4.45 -5.91
CA SER A 121 23.36 -3.70 -4.95
C SER A 121 24.17 -4.64 -4.05
N HIS A 122 25.47 -4.36 -3.92
CA HIS A 122 26.34 -5.05 -2.97
C HIS A 122 26.27 -4.45 -1.55
N ARG A 123 25.52 -3.37 -1.38
CA ARG A 123 25.38 -2.67 -0.11
C ARG A 123 24.03 -2.98 0.51
N GLU A 124 24.01 -3.05 1.83
CA GLU A 124 22.76 -3.15 2.57
C GLU A 124 22.13 -1.76 2.75
N LEU A 125 20.84 -1.65 2.46
CA LEU A 125 20.07 -0.45 2.68
C LEU A 125 19.36 -0.51 4.03
N VAL A 126 19.55 0.49 4.86
CA VAL A 126 18.84 0.65 6.13
C VAL A 126 17.91 1.85 6.02
N ILE A 127 16.63 1.62 6.17
CA ILE A 127 15.60 2.67 6.15
C ILE A 127 15.34 3.12 7.59
N GLU A 128 15.48 4.42 7.83
CA GLU A 128 15.30 5.02 9.15
C GLU A 128 13.93 5.66 9.32
N SER A 129 13.44 6.33 8.29
CA SER A 129 12.16 7.03 8.38
C SER A 129 11.42 7.08 7.05
N ILE A 130 10.08 7.16 7.17
CA ILE A 130 9.16 7.47 6.09
C ILE A 130 8.38 8.72 6.51
N GLU A 131 8.40 9.74 5.67
CA GLU A 131 7.69 11.00 5.90
C GLU A 131 6.67 11.23 4.78
N LEU A 132 5.46 11.59 5.16
CA LEU A 132 4.36 11.89 4.23
C LEU A 132 4.07 13.38 4.26
N ALA A 133 4.19 14.03 3.12
CA ALA A 133 3.84 15.43 2.91
C ALA A 133 2.86 15.52 1.74
N GLU A 134 2.33 16.70 1.47
CA GLU A 134 1.41 16.89 0.34
C GLU A 134 2.09 16.54 -0.99
N GLY A 135 1.56 15.54 -1.66
CA GLY A 135 2.06 15.08 -2.95
C GLY A 135 3.44 14.39 -2.93
N GLN A 136 3.98 14.09 -1.74
CA GLN A 136 5.35 13.58 -1.64
C GLN A 136 5.56 12.59 -0.49
N LEU A 137 6.16 11.47 -0.83
CA LEU A 137 6.68 10.48 0.12
C LEU A 137 8.21 10.61 0.18
N THR A 138 8.76 10.80 1.35
CA THR A 138 10.21 10.84 1.57
C THR A 138 10.65 9.64 2.39
N ILE A 139 11.62 8.91 1.87
CA ILE A 139 12.24 7.79 2.57
C ILE A 139 13.67 8.21 2.87
N ARG A 140 14.06 8.14 4.14
CA ARG A 140 15.44 8.40 4.59
C ARG A 140 16.07 7.11 5.09
N GLY A 141 17.34 6.98 4.79
CA GLY A 141 18.11 5.84 5.20
C GLY A 141 19.56 5.98 4.78
N TYR A 142 20.34 4.95 5.05
CA TYR A 142 21.75 4.90 4.67
C TYR A 142 22.09 3.51 4.13
N SER A 143 23.23 3.42 3.45
CA SER A 143 23.77 2.14 2.99
C SER A 143 25.00 1.76 3.80
N GLU A 144 25.07 0.52 4.23
CA GLU A 144 26.23 -0.10 4.85
C GLU A 144 27.10 -0.85 3.84
#